data_aef050e5d196d23a3f2c71c0ffe0c081
#
_entry.id   aef050e5d196d23a3f2c71c0ffe0c081
#
_cell.length_a   1.000
_cell.length_b   1.000
_cell.length_c   1.000
_cell.angle_alpha   90.00
_cell.angle_beta   90.00
_cell.angle_gamma   90.00
#
_symmetry.space_group_name_H-M   'P 1'
#
loop_
_entity.id
_entity.type
_entity.pdbx_description
1 polymer ?
#
loop_
_entity_poly.entity_id
_entity_poly.type
_entity_poly.pdbx_seq_one_letter_code
_entity_poly.pdbx_strand_id
1 'polypeptide(L)'
;MTDEELKRQLASSRSPERKFEIYMQACRDIQYDRPPEAIVLAKQARSIAKKMKDADKDLHALRMVGICLFAENNYEGAFAIFEEALTKYRRRKDQAGQSRALQNMGLALRGLGRHEEALQHYRESEMILRAIGDEEILAKILNNIGSVRVALSHPAEALEAFSECLMISERRGDAMVIARLMGNIADVYMFVGDSDISIEWSKRALEQHRKNADVMGVGITLANLGRVLRSRGDFTGALAVSTESLTVMSSMNDASGMARSMIALSELYMEKKHYAQAATFAEDAMAIFTETKDLDRSIRCLHVLTRISIHRSKYDLARAHIRKARSIARNTDNHQLHTDIEMITAEIELREGHPSKARKHLLSGMKIADGAGMASAQANVARELAALAALEKDYHNALKFERIHMVAQKKADDQLRARHGQALQMRLDIERSTRAREATEHQNDRLAFELNSKERELNTSAIAIAQKNELLTSIASDLTRAIEAPSHERVPKLRSLLHQVEGHRRMGEDWKNFSEQLNNVHDQFFHSLAERCSTLTPSEIKMASLLKLNLSSKEIAEILSLALPTVEVYRHRLRKKLEIPAQITLTAFFQSL
;
A
#
# COMPACT_ATOMS: atom_id res chain seq x y z
N MET A 1 15.60 20.04 14.56
CA MET A 1 15.78 20.99 15.71
C MET A 1 17.22 20.91 16.21
N THR A 2 17.92 22.05 16.38
CA THR A 2 19.30 22.08 16.92
C THR A 2 19.30 21.88 18.44
N ASP A 3 20.45 21.44 19.00
CA ASP A 3 20.57 21.21 20.45
C ASP A 3 20.38 22.49 21.27
N GLU A 4 20.78 23.64 20.71
CA GLU A 4 20.58 24.97 21.35
C GLU A 4 19.10 25.36 21.34
N GLU A 5 18.41 25.11 20.24
CA GLU A 5 16.98 25.38 20.10
C GLU A 5 16.17 24.48 21.05
N LEU A 6 16.54 23.20 21.17
CA LEU A 6 15.94 22.26 22.12
C LEU A 6 16.08 22.77 23.56
N LYS A 7 17.31 23.15 23.96
CA LYS A 7 17.57 23.70 25.30
C LYS A 7 16.78 24.97 25.57
N ARG A 8 16.69 25.89 24.58
CA ARG A 8 15.91 27.13 24.68
C ARG A 8 14.41 26.87 24.86
N GLN A 9 13.85 25.96 24.06
CA GLN A 9 12.44 25.61 24.16
C GLN A 9 12.10 24.91 25.49
N LEU A 10 12.97 24.02 25.99
CA LEU A 10 12.79 23.37 27.28
C LEU A 10 12.88 24.35 28.45
N ALA A 11 13.79 25.33 28.39
CA ALA A 11 13.95 26.34 29.43
C ALA A 11 12.75 27.30 29.48
N SER A 12 12.17 27.62 28.35
CA SER A 12 10.97 28.49 28.27
C SER A 12 9.67 27.80 28.68
N SER A 13 9.66 26.45 28.74
CA SER A 13 8.45 25.69 29.04
C SER A 13 8.38 25.31 30.53
N ARG A 14 7.30 25.69 31.23
CA ARG A 14 6.99 25.30 32.61
C ARG A 14 6.06 24.09 32.68
N SER A 15 5.24 23.84 31.64
CA SER A 15 4.29 22.73 31.63
C SER A 15 4.98 21.38 31.30
N PRO A 16 4.72 20.35 32.10
CA PRO A 16 5.19 18.98 31.80
C PRO A 16 4.69 18.46 30.45
N GLU A 17 3.44 18.78 30.08
CA GLU A 17 2.83 18.41 28.80
C GLU A 17 3.65 19.01 27.63
N ARG A 18 3.97 20.32 27.74
CA ARG A 18 4.73 21.00 26.68
C ARG A 18 6.17 20.44 26.59
N LYS A 19 6.80 20.12 27.71
CA LYS A 19 8.12 19.47 27.72
C LYS A 19 8.07 18.09 27.06
N PHE A 20 7.02 17.31 27.32
CA PHE A 20 6.80 16.02 26.66
C PHE A 20 6.74 16.20 25.13
N GLU A 21 5.92 17.13 24.64
CA GLU A 21 5.77 17.40 23.20
C GLU A 21 7.11 17.84 22.56
N ILE A 22 7.87 18.70 23.23
CA ILE A 22 9.19 19.16 22.75
C ILE A 22 10.15 17.96 22.61
N TYR A 23 10.25 17.10 23.64
CA TYR A 23 11.10 15.91 23.57
C TYR A 23 10.66 14.93 22.49
N MET A 24 9.35 14.72 22.34
CA MET A 24 8.82 13.83 21.30
C MET A 24 9.05 14.37 19.89
N GLN A 25 8.94 15.69 19.71
CA GLN A 25 9.23 16.32 18.42
C GLN A 25 10.73 16.24 18.10
N ALA A 26 11.59 16.62 19.04
CA ALA A 26 13.04 16.52 18.88
C ALA A 26 13.48 15.08 18.53
N CYS A 27 12.89 14.10 19.22
CA CYS A 27 13.15 12.70 18.95
C CYS A 27 12.74 12.31 17.51
N ARG A 28 11.56 12.71 17.04
CA ARG A 28 11.12 12.44 15.66
C ARG A 28 12.04 13.05 14.60
N ASP A 29 12.53 14.27 14.86
CA ASP A 29 13.40 14.99 13.93
C ASP A 29 14.75 14.29 13.69
N ILE A 30 15.28 13.58 14.72
CA ILE A 30 16.62 12.98 14.66
C ILE A 30 16.65 11.45 14.73
N GLN A 31 15.50 10.78 14.78
CA GLN A 31 15.40 9.34 15.04
C GLN A 31 16.16 8.45 14.04
N TYR A 32 16.34 8.91 12.81
CA TYR A 32 17.06 8.18 11.77
C TYR A 32 18.49 8.67 11.57
N ASP A 33 18.76 9.94 11.84
CA ASP A 33 20.08 10.54 11.63
C ASP A 33 21.01 10.34 12.85
N ARG A 34 20.44 10.44 14.06
CA ARG A 34 21.15 10.30 15.34
C ARG A 34 20.37 9.42 16.32
N PRO A 35 20.18 8.11 16.01
CA PRO A 35 19.33 7.22 16.82
C PRO A 35 19.71 7.13 18.30
N PRO A 36 21.01 7.07 18.70
CA PRO A 36 21.38 7.02 20.12
C PRO A 36 20.89 8.23 20.91
N GLU A 37 20.97 9.44 20.33
CA GLU A 37 20.48 10.66 20.97
C GLU A 37 18.95 10.67 21.03
N ALA A 38 18.28 10.24 19.96
CA ALA A 38 16.84 10.10 19.91
C ALA A 38 16.31 9.15 21.00
N ILE A 39 17.00 8.04 21.29
CA ILE A 39 16.67 7.12 22.39
C ILE A 39 16.68 7.85 23.73
N VAL A 40 17.67 8.71 23.97
CA VAL A 40 17.77 9.50 25.22
C VAL A 40 16.56 10.44 25.34
N LEU A 41 16.22 11.16 24.26
CA LEU A 41 15.07 12.08 24.24
C LEU A 41 13.74 11.35 24.46
N ALA A 42 13.54 10.20 23.82
CA ALA A 42 12.35 9.38 24.00
C ALA A 42 12.22 8.85 25.45
N LYS A 43 13.33 8.43 26.09
CA LYS A 43 13.36 8.04 27.49
C LYS A 43 13.05 9.21 28.42
N GLN A 44 13.51 10.42 28.13
CA GLN A 44 13.16 11.62 28.88
C GLN A 44 11.67 11.96 28.77
N ALA A 45 11.11 11.92 27.56
CA ALA A 45 9.67 12.06 27.34
C ALA A 45 8.88 11.03 28.17
N ARG A 46 9.30 9.75 28.13
CA ARG A 46 8.67 8.67 28.93
C ARG A 46 8.72 8.95 30.43
N SER A 47 9.84 9.46 30.95
CA SER A 47 9.97 9.83 32.36
C SER A 47 8.97 10.91 32.76
N ILE A 48 8.76 11.91 31.91
CA ILE A 48 7.76 12.97 32.12
C ILE A 48 6.34 12.38 32.12
N ALA A 49 6.00 11.57 31.12
CA ALA A 49 4.70 10.93 31.02
C ALA A 49 4.34 10.09 32.25
N LYS A 50 5.32 9.34 32.80
CA LYS A 50 5.15 8.59 34.05
C LYS A 50 4.90 9.51 35.26
N LYS A 51 5.63 10.64 35.37
CA LYS A 51 5.39 11.63 36.44
C LYS A 51 4.02 12.27 36.34
N MET A 52 3.51 12.49 35.13
CA MET A 52 2.17 12.99 34.87
C MET A 52 1.09 11.92 35.11
N LYS A 53 1.47 10.66 35.31
CA LYS A 53 0.57 9.50 35.37
C LYS A 53 -0.31 9.36 34.09
N ASP A 54 0.17 9.86 32.97
CA ASP A 54 -0.48 9.80 31.66
C ASP A 54 -0.06 8.51 30.95
N ALA A 55 -0.92 7.51 30.99
CA ALA A 55 -0.63 6.20 30.43
C ALA A 55 -0.59 6.19 28.89
N ASP A 56 -1.27 7.13 28.21
CA ASP A 56 -1.25 7.22 26.75
C ASP A 56 0.08 7.83 26.27
N LYS A 57 0.53 8.86 26.95
CA LYS A 57 1.85 9.46 26.68
C LYS A 57 2.99 8.50 27.04
N ASP A 58 2.88 7.69 28.13
CA ASP A 58 3.89 6.65 28.47
C ASP A 58 3.99 5.62 27.36
N LEU A 59 2.85 5.14 26.82
CA LEU A 59 2.82 4.18 25.72
C LEU A 59 3.36 4.78 24.42
N HIS A 60 3.02 6.04 24.13
CA HIS A 60 3.54 6.73 22.95
C HIS A 60 5.07 6.88 23.02
N ALA A 61 5.61 7.33 24.15
CA ALA A 61 7.06 7.46 24.36
C ALA A 61 7.75 6.09 24.36
N LEU A 62 7.15 5.06 24.97
CA LEU A 62 7.66 3.69 24.95
C LEU A 62 7.83 3.19 23.51
N ARG A 63 6.79 3.33 22.68
CA ARG A 63 6.84 2.95 21.27
C ARG A 63 7.93 3.73 20.51
N MET A 64 8.12 5.01 20.83
CA MET A 64 9.18 5.82 20.22
C MET A 64 10.58 5.30 20.58
N VAL A 65 10.80 4.87 21.82
CA VAL A 65 12.06 4.19 22.21
C VAL A 65 12.30 2.96 21.33
N GLY A 66 11.28 2.13 21.10
CA GLY A 66 11.40 0.98 20.22
C GLY A 66 11.72 1.35 18.77
N ILE A 67 11.11 2.41 18.23
CA ILE A 67 11.40 2.91 16.88
C ILE A 67 12.85 3.41 16.78
N CYS A 68 13.36 4.13 17.77
CA CYS A 68 14.75 4.61 17.78
C CYS A 68 15.75 3.45 17.89
N LEU A 69 15.45 2.42 18.70
CA LEU A 69 16.27 1.20 18.77
C LEU A 69 16.28 0.45 17.43
N PHE A 70 15.13 0.39 16.75
CA PHE A 70 15.06 -0.17 15.41
C PHE A 70 15.93 0.62 14.41
N ALA A 71 15.89 1.95 14.46
CA ALA A 71 16.72 2.81 13.61
C ALA A 71 18.23 2.66 13.91
N GLU A 72 18.60 2.28 15.14
CA GLU A 72 19.98 1.95 15.54
C GLU A 72 20.39 0.52 15.09
N ASN A 73 19.53 -0.23 14.42
CA ASN A 73 19.67 -1.66 14.09
C ASN A 73 19.74 -2.58 15.33
N ASN A 74 19.31 -2.10 16.50
CA ASN A 74 19.14 -2.92 17.70
C ASN A 74 17.77 -3.57 17.69
N TYR A 75 17.62 -4.58 16.85
CA TYR A 75 16.32 -5.22 16.58
C TYR A 75 15.80 -6.02 17.76
N GLU A 76 16.68 -6.71 18.53
CA GLU A 76 16.30 -7.42 19.75
C GLU A 76 15.76 -6.46 20.81
N GLY A 77 16.47 -5.34 21.02
CA GLY A 77 16.03 -4.31 21.94
C GLY A 77 14.70 -3.67 21.53
N ALA A 78 14.54 -3.41 20.23
CA ALA A 78 13.30 -2.89 19.68
C ALA A 78 12.14 -3.87 19.89
N PHE A 79 12.33 -5.16 19.60
CA PHE A 79 11.34 -6.21 19.81
C PHE A 79 10.86 -6.27 21.25
N ALA A 80 11.78 -6.30 22.23
CA ALA A 80 11.44 -6.34 23.65
C ALA A 80 10.59 -5.12 24.08
N ILE A 81 10.90 -3.93 23.57
CA ILE A 81 10.12 -2.71 23.85
C ILE A 81 8.73 -2.78 23.23
N PHE A 82 8.59 -3.29 22.01
CA PHE A 82 7.29 -3.43 21.38
C PHE A 82 6.43 -4.52 22.04
N GLU A 83 7.04 -5.58 22.58
CA GLU A 83 6.37 -6.61 23.39
C GLU A 83 5.85 -6.04 24.72
N GLU A 84 6.65 -5.19 25.42
CA GLU A 84 6.18 -4.43 26.59
C GLU A 84 4.96 -3.57 26.23
N ALA A 85 5.02 -2.89 25.10
CA ALA A 85 3.91 -2.05 24.62
C ALA A 85 2.67 -2.88 24.29
N LEU A 86 2.81 -4.01 23.60
CA LEU A 86 1.71 -4.93 23.27
C LEU A 86 0.99 -5.42 24.54
N THR A 87 1.77 -5.82 25.55
CA THR A 87 1.21 -6.26 26.83
C THR A 87 0.35 -5.18 27.50
N LYS A 88 0.79 -3.93 27.44
CA LYS A 88 0.03 -2.79 27.96
C LYS A 88 -1.23 -2.48 27.13
N TYR A 89 -1.15 -2.53 25.79
CA TYR A 89 -2.30 -2.35 24.92
C TYR A 89 -3.34 -3.46 25.11
N ARG A 90 -2.92 -4.73 25.29
CA ARG A 90 -3.82 -5.85 25.60
C ARG A 90 -4.58 -5.64 26.91
N ARG A 91 -3.90 -5.19 27.99
CA ARG A 91 -4.54 -4.87 29.29
C ARG A 91 -5.59 -3.77 29.17
N ARG A 92 -5.38 -2.82 28.25
CA ARG A 92 -6.30 -1.70 27.99
C ARG A 92 -7.37 -2.03 26.95
N LYS A 93 -7.34 -3.20 26.35
CA LYS A 93 -8.21 -3.61 25.24
C LYS A 93 -8.15 -2.66 24.04
N ASP A 94 -7.01 -1.96 23.86
CA ASP A 94 -6.76 -1.06 22.73
C ASP A 94 -6.33 -1.86 21.50
N GLN A 95 -7.28 -2.22 20.65
CA GLN A 95 -7.05 -3.02 19.45
C GLN A 95 -6.14 -2.31 18.44
N ALA A 96 -6.32 -1.01 18.24
CA ALA A 96 -5.49 -0.23 17.33
C ALA A 96 -4.02 -0.16 17.82
N GLY A 97 -3.83 0.01 19.14
CA GLY A 97 -2.51 -0.04 19.76
C GLY A 97 -1.85 -1.42 19.64
N GLN A 98 -2.61 -2.50 19.83
CA GLN A 98 -2.13 -3.88 19.67
C GLN A 98 -1.64 -4.13 18.25
N SER A 99 -2.43 -3.76 17.24
CA SER A 99 -2.06 -3.90 15.83
C SER A 99 -0.75 -3.18 15.51
N ARG A 100 -0.58 -1.92 15.98
CA ARG A 100 0.66 -1.15 15.76
C ARG A 100 1.86 -1.78 16.46
N ALA A 101 1.69 -2.31 17.67
CA ALA A 101 2.76 -3.02 18.38
C ALA A 101 3.18 -4.29 17.65
N LEU A 102 2.21 -5.11 17.23
CA LEU A 102 2.45 -6.32 16.43
C LEU A 102 3.14 -6.02 15.10
N GLN A 103 2.74 -4.95 14.41
CA GLN A 103 3.43 -4.48 13.21
C GLN A 103 4.92 -4.19 13.46
N ASN A 104 5.20 -3.45 14.53
CA ASN A 104 6.57 -3.07 14.85
C ASN A 104 7.41 -4.27 15.32
N MET A 105 6.82 -5.24 16.04
CA MET A 105 7.46 -6.52 16.37
C MET A 105 7.81 -7.29 15.10
N GLY A 106 6.88 -7.38 14.15
CA GLY A 106 7.15 -8.00 12.86
C GLY A 106 8.27 -7.32 12.07
N LEU A 107 8.36 -5.98 12.12
CA LEU A 107 9.47 -5.23 11.51
C LEU A 107 10.81 -5.58 12.17
N ALA A 108 10.85 -5.62 13.52
CA ALA A 108 12.06 -5.98 14.27
C ALA A 108 12.51 -7.42 13.95
N LEU A 109 11.59 -8.39 13.93
CA LEU A 109 11.88 -9.79 13.57
C LEU A 109 12.36 -9.93 12.12
N ARG A 110 11.81 -9.13 11.20
CA ARG A 110 12.31 -9.07 9.81
C ARG A 110 13.76 -8.56 9.77
N GLY A 111 14.09 -7.56 10.58
CA GLY A 111 15.47 -7.08 10.73
C GLY A 111 16.43 -8.14 11.26
N LEU A 112 15.94 -9.08 12.09
CA LEU A 112 16.67 -10.25 12.60
C LEU A 112 16.73 -11.43 11.61
N GLY A 113 16.06 -11.34 10.44
CA GLY A 113 15.93 -12.45 9.52
C GLY A 113 14.92 -13.52 9.94
N ARG A 114 14.20 -13.34 11.06
CA ARG A 114 13.19 -14.27 11.61
C ARG A 114 11.85 -14.10 10.90
N HIS A 115 11.84 -14.41 9.60
CA HIS A 115 10.74 -14.11 8.69
C HIS A 115 9.42 -14.80 9.02
N GLU A 116 9.45 -16.10 9.45
CA GLU A 116 8.23 -16.83 9.81
C GLU A 116 7.56 -16.25 11.05
N GLU A 117 8.34 -15.86 12.04
CA GLU A 117 7.80 -15.23 13.25
C GLU A 117 7.25 -13.82 12.96
N ALA A 118 7.92 -13.06 12.10
CA ALA A 118 7.41 -11.77 11.61
C ALA A 118 6.03 -11.94 10.97
N LEU A 119 5.87 -12.97 10.14
CA LEU A 119 4.60 -13.27 9.46
C LEU A 119 3.48 -13.59 10.45
N GLN A 120 3.77 -14.32 11.54
CA GLN A 120 2.77 -14.62 12.58
C GLN A 120 2.25 -13.33 13.22
N HIS A 121 3.13 -12.40 13.59
CA HIS A 121 2.73 -11.10 14.16
C HIS A 121 1.96 -10.23 13.18
N TYR A 122 2.35 -10.22 11.90
CA TYR A 122 1.61 -9.49 10.88
C TYR A 122 0.20 -10.07 10.67
N ARG A 123 0.03 -11.39 10.68
CA ARG A 123 -1.28 -12.04 10.58
C ARG A 123 -2.18 -11.75 11.77
N GLU A 124 -1.63 -11.74 13.00
CA GLU A 124 -2.38 -11.33 14.18
C GLU A 124 -2.84 -9.87 14.06
N SER A 125 -1.95 -8.97 13.60
CA SER A 125 -2.29 -7.58 13.33
C SER A 125 -3.36 -7.43 12.24
N GLU A 126 -3.26 -8.19 11.15
CA GLU A 126 -4.23 -8.22 10.05
C GLU A 126 -5.64 -8.60 10.54
N MET A 127 -5.76 -9.66 11.35
CA MET A 127 -7.06 -10.07 11.92
C MET A 127 -7.70 -8.95 12.75
N ILE A 128 -6.91 -8.26 13.58
CA ILE A 128 -7.39 -7.13 14.37
C ILE A 128 -7.88 -5.99 13.45
N LEU A 129 -7.09 -5.64 12.43
CA LEU A 129 -7.39 -4.52 11.52
C LEU A 129 -8.63 -4.77 10.67
N ARG A 130 -8.82 -6.01 10.20
CA ARG A 130 -10.06 -6.42 9.52
C ARG A 130 -11.28 -6.30 10.43
N ALA A 131 -11.14 -6.65 11.71
CA ALA A 131 -12.23 -6.56 12.69
C ALA A 131 -12.62 -5.12 13.04
N ILE A 132 -11.65 -4.18 13.06
CA ILE A 132 -11.93 -2.75 13.37
C ILE A 132 -12.18 -1.90 12.12
N GLY A 133 -11.98 -2.46 10.91
CA GLY A 133 -12.19 -1.75 9.64
C GLY A 133 -11.12 -0.69 9.31
N ASP A 134 -9.91 -0.77 9.88
CA ASP A 134 -8.82 0.19 9.60
C ASP A 134 -8.07 -0.19 8.31
N GLU A 135 -8.61 0.23 7.18
CA GLU A 135 -8.04 -0.05 5.86
C GLU A 135 -6.66 0.60 5.65
N GLU A 136 -6.38 1.73 6.29
CA GLU A 136 -5.08 2.41 6.12
C GLU A 136 -3.93 1.58 6.69
N ILE A 137 -4.08 1.11 7.91
CA ILE A 137 -3.05 0.30 8.55
C ILE A 137 -3.04 -1.10 7.95
N LEU A 138 -4.20 -1.64 7.54
CA LEU A 138 -4.30 -2.92 6.84
C LEU A 138 -3.47 -2.94 5.55
N ALA A 139 -3.53 -1.90 4.73
CA ALA A 139 -2.69 -1.79 3.53
C ALA A 139 -1.19 -1.86 3.87
N LYS A 140 -0.76 -1.18 4.94
CA LYS A 140 0.65 -1.24 5.40
C LYS A 140 1.06 -2.65 5.84
N ILE A 141 0.18 -3.36 6.54
CA ILE A 141 0.42 -4.75 6.99
C ILE A 141 0.49 -5.70 5.80
N LEU A 142 -0.45 -5.61 4.86
CA LEU A 142 -0.44 -6.44 3.63
C LEU A 142 0.83 -6.24 2.81
N ASN A 143 1.31 -4.99 2.68
CA ASN A 143 2.60 -4.73 2.06
C ASN A 143 3.78 -5.39 2.81
N ASN A 144 3.75 -5.41 4.14
CA ASN A 144 4.78 -6.07 4.94
C ASN A 144 4.69 -7.59 4.82
N ILE A 145 3.48 -8.17 4.82
CA ILE A 145 3.23 -9.60 4.56
C ILE A 145 3.80 -9.99 3.20
N GLY A 146 3.46 -9.25 2.14
CA GLY A 146 3.98 -9.49 0.80
C GLY A 146 5.51 -9.48 0.76
N SER A 147 6.14 -8.50 1.40
CA SER A 147 7.61 -8.41 1.48
C SER A 147 8.25 -9.59 2.21
N VAL A 148 7.64 -10.07 3.30
CA VAL A 148 8.11 -11.26 4.03
C VAL A 148 7.89 -12.53 3.21
N ARG A 149 6.77 -12.65 2.49
CA ARG A 149 6.51 -13.77 1.59
C ARG A 149 7.55 -13.88 0.46
N VAL A 150 8.01 -12.74 -0.08
CA VAL A 150 9.14 -12.72 -1.02
C VAL A 150 10.40 -13.30 -0.37
N ALA A 151 10.73 -12.85 0.85
CA ALA A 151 11.90 -13.34 1.58
C ALA A 151 11.83 -14.84 1.87
N LEU A 152 10.64 -15.37 2.14
CA LEU A 152 10.36 -16.80 2.33
C LEU A 152 10.27 -17.59 1.02
N SER A 153 10.50 -16.95 -0.13
CA SER A 153 10.40 -17.59 -1.45
C SER A 153 8.99 -18.08 -1.82
N HIS A 154 7.96 -17.37 -1.36
CA HIS A 154 6.54 -17.61 -1.66
C HIS A 154 5.96 -16.50 -2.55
N PRO A 155 6.33 -16.44 -3.84
CA PRO A 155 5.98 -15.32 -4.73
C PRO A 155 4.48 -15.20 -5.00
N ALA A 156 3.74 -16.30 -5.07
CA ALA A 156 2.30 -16.29 -5.30
C ALA A 156 1.55 -15.59 -4.15
N GLU A 157 1.86 -15.97 -2.91
CA GLU A 157 1.27 -15.37 -1.72
C GLU A 157 1.72 -13.91 -1.52
N ALA A 158 2.92 -13.55 -2.00
CA ALA A 158 3.38 -12.17 -2.02
C ALA A 158 2.55 -11.31 -2.98
N LEU A 159 2.30 -11.81 -4.20
CA LEU A 159 1.46 -11.12 -5.20
C LEU A 159 0.02 -10.95 -4.71
N GLU A 160 -0.54 -11.95 -4.02
CA GLU A 160 -1.87 -11.87 -3.41
C GLU A 160 -1.95 -10.71 -2.41
N ALA A 161 -1.01 -10.66 -1.45
CA ALA A 161 -0.96 -9.61 -0.44
C ALA A 161 -0.74 -8.22 -1.06
N PHE A 162 0.14 -8.09 -2.06
CA PHE A 162 0.37 -6.82 -2.77
C PHE A 162 -0.84 -6.40 -3.60
N SER A 163 -1.57 -7.34 -4.21
CA SER A 163 -2.77 -7.04 -5.00
C SER A 163 -3.90 -6.54 -4.12
N GLU A 164 -4.14 -7.15 -2.97
CA GLU A 164 -5.13 -6.66 -2.01
C GLU A 164 -4.74 -5.28 -1.47
N CYS A 165 -3.45 -5.09 -1.12
CA CYS A 165 -2.93 -3.79 -0.73
C CYS A 165 -3.13 -2.73 -1.82
N LEU A 166 -2.91 -3.08 -3.09
CA LEU A 166 -3.11 -2.19 -4.23
C LEU A 166 -4.58 -1.78 -4.37
N MET A 167 -5.51 -2.73 -4.29
CA MET A 167 -6.95 -2.44 -4.33
C MET A 167 -7.40 -1.49 -3.22
N ILE A 168 -6.93 -1.69 -1.99
CA ILE A 168 -7.24 -0.78 -0.89
C ILE A 168 -6.67 0.62 -1.15
N SER A 169 -5.41 0.69 -1.63
CA SER A 169 -4.73 1.96 -1.88
C SER A 169 -5.35 2.75 -3.04
N GLU A 170 -5.84 2.07 -4.08
CA GLU A 170 -6.57 2.68 -5.20
C GLU A 170 -7.89 3.29 -4.73
N ARG A 171 -8.69 2.56 -3.94
CA ARG A 171 -9.95 3.09 -3.36
C ARG A 171 -9.71 4.32 -2.49
N ARG A 172 -8.57 4.38 -1.80
CA ARG A 172 -8.17 5.50 -0.94
C ARG A 172 -7.51 6.65 -1.69
N GLY A 173 -7.10 6.44 -2.94
CA GLY A 173 -6.35 7.43 -3.72
C GLY A 173 -4.90 7.62 -3.24
N ASP A 174 -4.29 6.62 -2.59
CA ASP A 174 -2.95 6.71 -1.98
C ASP A 174 -1.84 6.56 -3.03
N ALA A 175 -1.69 7.54 -3.93
CA ALA A 175 -0.80 7.48 -5.10
C ALA A 175 0.65 7.08 -4.79
N MET A 176 1.21 7.50 -3.65
CA MET A 176 2.57 7.11 -3.23
C MET A 176 2.66 5.63 -2.84
N VAL A 177 1.63 5.10 -2.19
CA VAL A 177 1.58 3.66 -1.81
C VAL A 177 1.44 2.82 -3.07
N ILE A 178 0.58 3.22 -4.01
CA ILE A 178 0.39 2.57 -5.31
C ILE A 178 1.72 2.46 -6.07
N ALA A 179 2.47 3.55 -6.18
CA ALA A 179 3.76 3.55 -6.87
C ALA A 179 4.77 2.57 -6.24
N ARG A 180 4.86 2.54 -4.90
CA ARG A 180 5.73 1.58 -4.19
C ARG A 180 5.30 0.13 -4.38
N LEU A 181 4.00 -0.15 -4.36
CA LEU A 181 3.47 -1.50 -4.60
C LEU A 181 3.79 -1.99 -6.01
N MET A 182 3.68 -1.13 -7.02
CA MET A 182 4.10 -1.45 -8.38
C MET A 182 5.58 -1.86 -8.43
N GLY A 183 6.45 -1.18 -7.67
CA GLY A 183 7.85 -1.56 -7.50
C GLY A 183 8.05 -2.92 -6.82
N ASN A 184 7.30 -3.19 -5.75
CA ASN A 184 7.34 -4.48 -5.04
C ASN A 184 6.85 -5.63 -5.93
N ILE A 185 5.80 -5.42 -6.70
CA ILE A 185 5.30 -6.39 -7.69
C ILE A 185 6.37 -6.66 -8.76
N ALA A 186 7.04 -5.63 -9.25
CA ALA A 186 8.17 -5.78 -10.18
C ALA A 186 9.30 -6.66 -9.60
N ASP A 187 9.63 -6.47 -8.32
CA ASP A 187 10.64 -7.29 -7.63
C ASP A 187 10.20 -8.77 -7.51
N VAL A 188 8.91 -9.04 -7.30
CA VAL A 188 8.40 -10.43 -7.31
C VAL A 188 8.58 -11.06 -8.69
N TYR A 189 8.21 -10.36 -9.76
CA TYR A 189 8.39 -10.89 -11.13
C TYR A 189 9.86 -11.10 -11.49
N MET A 190 10.76 -10.22 -11.03
CA MET A 190 12.20 -10.46 -11.16
C MET A 190 12.64 -11.74 -10.42
N PHE A 191 12.13 -11.96 -9.21
CA PHE A 191 12.45 -13.13 -8.39
C PHE A 191 12.02 -14.45 -9.06
N VAL A 192 10.89 -14.47 -9.77
CA VAL A 192 10.42 -15.64 -10.52
C VAL A 192 11.06 -15.78 -11.91
N GLY A 193 11.88 -14.82 -12.33
CA GLY A 193 12.60 -14.85 -13.61
C GLY A 193 11.85 -14.22 -14.78
N ASP A 194 10.70 -13.58 -14.56
CA ASP A 194 9.94 -12.87 -15.59
C ASP A 194 10.44 -11.41 -15.71
N SER A 195 11.57 -11.25 -16.38
CA SER A 195 12.20 -9.93 -16.52
C SER A 195 11.36 -8.95 -17.34
N ASP A 196 10.58 -9.40 -18.32
CA ASP A 196 9.79 -8.52 -19.17
C ASP A 196 8.67 -7.85 -18.39
N ILE A 197 7.93 -8.62 -17.60
CA ILE A 197 6.87 -8.10 -16.73
C ILE A 197 7.47 -7.22 -15.62
N SER A 198 8.59 -7.64 -15.04
CA SER A 198 9.30 -6.84 -14.04
C SER A 198 9.68 -5.45 -14.57
N ILE A 199 10.19 -5.37 -15.81
CA ILE A 199 10.51 -4.09 -16.47
C ILE A 199 9.25 -3.24 -16.67
N GLU A 200 8.15 -3.85 -17.11
CA GLU A 200 6.88 -3.15 -17.30
C GLU A 200 6.37 -2.51 -16.01
N TRP A 201 6.28 -3.29 -14.93
CA TRP A 201 5.85 -2.78 -13.63
C TRP A 201 6.81 -1.73 -13.06
N SER A 202 8.13 -1.91 -13.25
CA SER A 202 9.14 -0.92 -12.84
C SER A 202 8.96 0.41 -13.58
N LYS A 203 8.66 0.39 -14.87
CA LYS A 203 8.39 1.60 -15.66
C LYS A 203 7.12 2.30 -15.20
N ARG A 204 6.04 1.56 -14.92
CA ARG A 204 4.80 2.10 -14.37
C ARG A 204 5.03 2.73 -12.99
N ALA A 205 5.78 2.05 -12.12
CA ALA A 205 6.16 2.60 -10.81
C ALA A 205 6.96 3.90 -10.94
N LEU A 206 7.95 3.93 -11.86
CA LEU A 206 8.78 5.10 -12.11
C LEU A 206 7.95 6.30 -12.59
N GLU A 207 7.01 6.08 -13.51
CA GLU A 207 6.09 7.11 -13.99
C GLU A 207 5.23 7.68 -12.85
N GLN A 208 4.68 6.82 -12.00
CA GLN A 208 3.87 7.25 -10.85
C GLN A 208 4.71 8.01 -9.81
N HIS A 209 5.93 7.54 -9.48
CA HIS A 209 6.82 8.27 -8.58
C HIS A 209 7.17 9.66 -9.13
N ARG A 210 7.43 9.78 -10.46
CA ARG A 210 7.69 11.08 -11.11
C ARG A 210 6.45 11.99 -11.05
N LYS A 211 5.24 11.47 -11.34
CA LYS A 211 3.97 12.23 -11.22
C LYS A 211 3.72 12.74 -9.79
N ASN A 212 4.11 11.95 -8.79
CA ASN A 212 3.93 12.28 -7.39
C ASN A 212 5.07 13.16 -6.81
N ALA A 213 6.06 13.55 -7.61
CA ALA A 213 7.28 14.21 -7.18
C ALA A 213 8.04 13.44 -6.06
N ASP A 214 7.90 12.13 -6.02
CA ASP A 214 8.58 11.24 -5.06
C ASP A 214 9.99 10.92 -5.55
N VAL A 215 10.92 11.82 -5.30
CA VAL A 215 12.32 11.72 -5.73
C VAL A 215 12.99 10.46 -5.17
N MET A 216 12.69 10.10 -3.91
CA MET A 216 13.23 8.88 -3.28
C MET A 216 12.71 7.62 -4.02
N GLY A 217 11.43 7.55 -4.29
CA GLY A 217 10.82 6.45 -5.04
C GLY A 217 11.39 6.32 -6.45
N VAL A 218 11.63 7.44 -7.14
CA VAL A 218 12.33 7.47 -8.43
C VAL A 218 13.69 6.80 -8.34
N GLY A 219 14.54 7.22 -7.39
CA GLY A 219 15.90 6.69 -7.25
C GLY A 219 15.92 5.19 -6.91
N ILE A 220 15.05 4.71 -6.02
CA ILE A 220 14.93 3.29 -5.66
C ILE A 220 14.47 2.47 -6.88
N THR A 221 13.45 2.94 -7.59
CA THR A 221 12.89 2.23 -8.75
C THR A 221 13.90 2.14 -9.89
N LEU A 222 14.68 3.20 -10.14
CA LEU A 222 15.77 3.20 -11.13
C LEU A 222 16.85 2.17 -10.75
N ALA A 223 17.25 2.09 -9.47
CA ALA A 223 18.22 1.08 -9.02
C ALA A 223 17.72 -0.36 -9.25
N ASN A 224 16.45 -0.62 -8.94
CA ASN A 224 15.82 -1.92 -9.17
C ASN A 224 15.72 -2.25 -10.67
N LEU A 225 15.28 -1.29 -11.49
CA LEU A 225 15.20 -1.44 -12.94
C LEU A 225 16.57 -1.74 -13.54
N GLY A 226 17.65 -1.07 -13.09
CA GLY A 226 19.01 -1.34 -13.51
C GLY A 226 19.43 -2.79 -13.25
N ARG A 227 19.04 -3.35 -12.11
CA ARG A 227 19.29 -4.76 -11.74
C ARG A 227 18.56 -5.73 -12.68
N VAL A 228 17.30 -5.43 -13.02
CA VAL A 228 16.50 -6.26 -13.93
C VAL A 228 17.07 -6.21 -15.36
N LEU A 229 17.41 -5.02 -15.87
CA LEU A 229 18.02 -4.84 -17.19
C LEU A 229 19.36 -5.59 -17.29
N ARG A 230 20.19 -5.53 -16.24
CA ARG A 230 21.44 -6.28 -16.18
C ARG A 230 21.19 -7.79 -16.24
N SER A 231 20.23 -8.32 -15.50
CA SER A 231 19.92 -9.77 -15.52
C SER A 231 19.42 -10.24 -16.89
N ARG A 232 18.78 -9.35 -17.64
CA ARG A 232 18.36 -9.58 -19.04
C ARG A 232 19.50 -9.45 -20.05
N GLY A 233 20.67 -8.94 -19.64
CA GLY A 233 21.81 -8.68 -20.54
C GLY A 233 21.78 -7.31 -21.22
N ASP A 234 20.82 -6.44 -20.92
CA ASP A 234 20.82 -5.06 -21.39
C ASP A 234 21.74 -4.19 -20.52
N PHE A 235 23.05 -4.35 -20.74
CA PHE A 235 24.07 -3.62 -19.97
C PHE A 235 24.06 -2.11 -20.26
N THR A 236 23.60 -1.70 -21.43
CA THR A 236 23.55 -0.28 -21.81
C THR A 236 22.41 0.43 -21.09
N GLY A 237 21.21 -0.14 -21.14
CA GLY A 237 20.06 0.35 -20.40
C GLY A 237 20.31 0.33 -18.88
N ALA A 238 20.90 -0.77 -18.37
CA ALA A 238 21.24 -0.89 -16.96
C ALA A 238 22.21 0.21 -16.50
N LEU A 239 23.23 0.54 -17.31
CA LEU A 239 24.19 1.59 -16.98
C LEU A 239 23.52 2.97 -16.93
N ALA A 240 22.67 3.28 -17.91
CA ALA A 240 21.95 4.55 -17.98
C ALA A 240 21.07 4.78 -16.72
N VAL A 241 20.20 3.81 -16.39
CA VAL A 241 19.30 3.95 -15.25
C VAL A 241 20.03 3.91 -13.90
N SER A 242 21.14 3.15 -13.78
CA SER A 242 21.93 3.12 -12.54
C SER A 242 22.68 4.44 -12.32
N THR A 243 23.14 5.09 -13.39
CA THR A 243 23.76 6.42 -13.32
C THR A 243 22.73 7.48 -12.96
N GLU A 244 21.52 7.43 -13.54
CA GLU A 244 20.42 8.32 -13.18
C GLU A 244 20.04 8.12 -11.70
N SER A 245 19.95 6.87 -11.22
CA SER A 245 19.71 6.56 -9.81
C SER A 245 20.75 7.19 -8.90
N LEU A 246 22.04 7.07 -9.22
CA LEU A 246 23.11 7.68 -8.43
C LEU A 246 22.97 9.21 -8.37
N THR A 247 22.65 9.85 -9.51
CA THR A 247 22.43 11.30 -9.58
C THR A 247 21.26 11.73 -8.71
N VAL A 248 20.15 11.01 -8.76
CA VAL A 248 18.96 11.29 -7.95
C VAL A 248 19.29 11.15 -6.46
N MET A 249 19.92 10.04 -6.05
CA MET A 249 20.27 9.79 -4.65
C MET A 249 21.30 10.81 -4.12
N SER A 250 22.23 11.24 -4.97
CA SER A 250 23.20 12.30 -4.65
C SER A 250 22.52 13.65 -4.40
N SER A 251 21.52 14.01 -5.20
CA SER A 251 20.78 15.27 -5.03
C SER A 251 20.01 15.34 -3.70
N MET A 252 19.68 14.16 -3.14
CA MET A 252 19.00 14.03 -1.85
C MET A 252 19.97 13.87 -0.65
N ASN A 253 21.27 13.77 -0.89
CA ASN A 253 22.26 13.37 0.11
C ASN A 253 21.92 12.01 0.79
N ASP A 254 21.25 11.10 0.08
CA ASP A 254 20.99 9.75 0.58
C ASP A 254 22.24 8.87 0.37
N ALA A 255 23.12 8.85 1.36
CA ALA A 255 24.34 8.06 1.35
C ALA A 255 24.09 6.57 1.09
N SER A 256 23.06 5.98 1.71
CA SER A 256 22.71 4.56 1.54
C SER A 256 22.20 4.27 0.12
N GLY A 257 21.38 5.14 -0.45
CA GLY A 257 20.92 5.07 -1.83
C GLY A 257 22.05 5.21 -2.83
N MET A 258 22.95 6.19 -2.62
CA MET A 258 24.17 6.36 -3.41
C MET A 258 25.01 5.09 -3.42
N ALA A 259 25.32 4.52 -2.27
CA ALA A 259 26.14 3.32 -2.15
C ALA A 259 25.51 2.10 -2.86
N ARG A 260 24.18 1.97 -2.83
CA ARG A 260 23.45 0.92 -3.59
C ARG A 260 23.61 1.10 -5.11
N SER A 261 23.50 2.33 -5.59
CA SER A 261 23.69 2.64 -7.03
C SER A 261 25.15 2.43 -7.45
N MET A 262 26.11 2.80 -6.60
CA MET A 262 27.54 2.58 -6.83
C MET A 262 27.90 1.09 -6.93
N ILE A 263 27.34 0.21 -6.08
CA ILE A 263 27.55 -1.24 -6.23
C ILE A 263 26.99 -1.75 -7.56
N ALA A 264 25.79 -1.32 -7.96
CA ALA A 264 25.21 -1.73 -9.23
C ALA A 264 26.09 -1.27 -10.41
N LEU A 265 26.61 -0.04 -10.38
CA LEU A 265 27.57 0.45 -11.36
C LEU A 265 28.88 -0.32 -11.35
N SER A 266 29.43 -0.65 -10.17
CA SER A 266 30.63 -1.46 -10.03
C SER A 266 30.49 -2.83 -10.71
N GLU A 267 29.36 -3.53 -10.47
CA GLU A 267 29.05 -4.81 -11.11
C GLU A 267 28.95 -4.68 -12.64
N LEU A 268 28.32 -3.61 -13.15
CA LEU A 268 28.20 -3.33 -14.58
C LEU A 268 29.57 -3.03 -15.24
N TYR A 269 30.41 -2.22 -14.60
CA TYR A 269 31.76 -1.95 -15.07
C TYR A 269 32.65 -3.21 -15.04
N MET A 270 32.45 -4.08 -14.06
CA MET A 270 33.16 -5.38 -14.00
C MET A 270 32.78 -6.26 -15.18
N GLU A 271 31.49 -6.36 -15.56
CA GLU A 271 31.04 -7.09 -16.75
C GLU A 271 31.65 -6.54 -18.04
N LYS A 272 31.80 -5.20 -18.12
CA LYS A 272 32.51 -4.54 -19.23
C LYS A 272 34.04 -4.63 -19.14
N LYS A 273 34.59 -5.33 -18.15
CA LYS A 273 36.04 -5.48 -17.88
C LYS A 273 36.76 -4.16 -17.55
N HIS A 274 36.03 -3.13 -17.15
CA HIS A 274 36.57 -1.85 -16.71
C HIS A 274 36.90 -1.91 -15.20
N TYR A 275 37.83 -2.80 -14.83
CA TYR A 275 38.12 -3.16 -13.44
C TYR A 275 38.56 -2.00 -12.55
N ALA A 276 39.21 -0.95 -13.12
CA ALA A 276 39.62 0.20 -12.33
C ALA A 276 38.41 1.01 -11.84
N GLN A 277 37.49 1.34 -12.74
CA GLN A 277 36.26 2.08 -12.41
C GLN A 277 35.35 1.23 -11.49
N ALA A 278 35.25 -0.06 -11.77
CA ALA A 278 34.51 -0.98 -10.91
C ALA A 278 35.04 -0.99 -9.47
N ALA A 279 36.37 -0.99 -9.29
CA ALA A 279 36.97 -0.94 -7.96
C ALA A 279 36.66 0.36 -7.21
N THR A 280 36.81 1.51 -7.86
CA THR A 280 36.49 2.80 -7.25
C THR A 280 35.06 2.86 -6.73
N PHE A 281 34.07 2.49 -7.56
CA PHE A 281 32.67 2.46 -7.12
C PHE A 281 32.41 1.49 -5.97
N ALA A 282 33.07 0.31 -5.95
CA ALA A 282 32.90 -0.64 -4.86
C ALA A 282 33.57 -0.17 -3.56
N GLU A 283 34.72 0.49 -3.65
CA GLU A 283 35.45 1.06 -2.50
C GLU A 283 34.64 2.21 -1.87
N ASP A 284 34.11 3.13 -2.69
CA ASP A 284 33.26 4.23 -2.21
C ASP A 284 32.00 3.70 -1.53
N ALA A 285 31.33 2.73 -2.15
CA ALA A 285 30.15 2.08 -1.56
C ALA A 285 30.50 1.38 -0.23
N MET A 286 31.65 0.69 -0.18
CA MET A 286 32.13 0.00 1.03
C MET A 286 32.39 0.97 2.18
N ALA A 287 32.95 2.15 1.93
CA ALA A 287 33.16 3.17 2.94
C ALA A 287 31.83 3.56 3.60
N ILE A 288 30.81 3.86 2.80
CA ILE A 288 29.47 4.24 3.27
C ILE A 288 28.82 3.10 4.07
N PHE A 289 28.84 1.86 3.56
CA PHE A 289 28.21 0.74 4.28
C PHE A 289 28.96 0.36 5.57
N THR A 290 30.25 0.63 5.65
CA THR A 290 31.01 0.46 6.89
C THR A 290 30.59 1.49 7.94
N GLU A 291 30.41 2.74 7.54
CA GLU A 291 29.96 3.83 8.42
C GLU A 291 28.52 3.60 8.90
N THR A 292 27.62 3.18 8.00
CA THR A 292 26.22 2.89 8.32
C THR A 292 26.02 1.53 9.00
N LYS A 293 27.09 0.74 9.21
CA LYS A 293 27.06 -0.62 9.78
C LYS A 293 26.15 -1.59 9.04
N ASP A 294 25.97 -1.40 7.73
CA ASP A 294 25.23 -2.31 6.88
C ASP A 294 26.14 -3.50 6.49
N LEU A 295 26.10 -4.54 7.32
CA LEU A 295 26.99 -5.68 7.21
C LEU A 295 26.75 -6.48 5.92
N ASP A 296 25.50 -6.70 5.54
CA ASP A 296 25.15 -7.50 4.35
C ASP A 296 25.67 -6.83 3.07
N ARG A 297 25.45 -5.54 2.93
CA ARG A 297 25.94 -4.79 1.76
C ARG A 297 27.45 -4.61 1.76
N SER A 298 28.06 -4.46 2.95
CA SER A 298 29.53 -4.49 3.09
C SER A 298 30.13 -5.78 2.55
N ILE A 299 29.52 -6.93 2.84
CA ILE A 299 29.99 -8.20 2.32
C ILE A 299 29.84 -8.25 0.79
N ARG A 300 28.74 -7.75 0.25
CA ARG A 300 28.56 -7.68 -1.21
C ARG A 300 29.64 -6.83 -1.88
N CYS A 301 30.01 -5.67 -1.32
CA CYS A 301 31.15 -4.88 -1.80
C CYS A 301 32.45 -5.69 -1.77
N LEU A 302 32.72 -6.40 -0.68
CA LEU A 302 33.90 -7.24 -0.54
C LEU A 302 33.93 -8.37 -1.58
N HIS A 303 32.80 -8.97 -1.91
CA HIS A 303 32.71 -9.96 -2.99
C HIS A 303 33.08 -9.36 -4.34
N VAL A 304 32.54 -8.19 -4.68
CA VAL A 304 32.87 -7.49 -5.93
C VAL A 304 34.36 -7.15 -5.97
N LEU A 305 34.89 -6.56 -4.92
CA LEU A 305 36.32 -6.20 -4.80
C LEU A 305 37.22 -7.43 -4.89
N THR A 306 36.81 -8.55 -4.30
CA THR A 306 37.55 -9.82 -4.38
C THR A 306 37.62 -10.30 -5.84
N ARG A 307 36.50 -10.34 -6.55
CA ARG A 307 36.45 -10.75 -7.96
C ARG A 307 37.28 -9.83 -8.86
N ILE A 308 37.21 -8.50 -8.64
CA ILE A 308 38.05 -7.52 -9.35
C ILE A 308 39.54 -7.80 -9.08
N SER A 309 39.90 -8.08 -7.82
CA SER A 309 41.28 -8.38 -7.43
C SER A 309 41.79 -9.67 -8.08
N ILE A 310 40.95 -10.71 -8.19
CA ILE A 310 41.26 -11.96 -8.91
C ILE A 310 41.52 -11.67 -10.38
N HIS A 311 40.64 -10.92 -11.06
CA HIS A 311 40.81 -10.56 -12.46
C HIS A 311 42.06 -9.72 -12.75
N ARG A 312 42.51 -8.97 -11.75
CA ARG A 312 43.77 -8.17 -11.83
C ARG A 312 44.99 -8.94 -11.34
N SER A 313 44.85 -10.25 -11.06
CA SER A 313 45.88 -11.14 -10.50
C SER A 313 46.51 -10.64 -9.18
N LYS A 314 45.73 -9.85 -8.40
CA LYS A 314 46.14 -9.34 -7.07
C LYS A 314 45.61 -10.25 -5.97
N TYR A 315 46.14 -11.47 -5.89
CA TYR A 315 45.61 -12.52 -5.01
C TYR A 315 45.71 -12.20 -3.52
N ASP A 316 46.80 -11.54 -3.08
CA ASP A 316 46.95 -11.14 -1.67
C ASP A 316 45.82 -10.16 -1.24
N LEU A 317 45.46 -9.22 -2.12
CA LEU A 317 44.38 -8.29 -1.88
C LEU A 317 43.02 -9.03 -1.89
N ALA A 318 42.82 -9.97 -2.81
CA ALA A 318 41.62 -10.81 -2.84
C ALA A 318 41.47 -11.61 -1.52
N ARG A 319 42.56 -12.17 -0.99
CA ARG A 319 42.59 -12.87 0.32
C ARG A 319 42.27 -11.91 1.48
N ALA A 320 42.74 -10.68 1.43
CA ALA A 320 42.41 -9.69 2.46
C ALA A 320 40.91 -9.35 2.47
N HIS A 321 40.31 -9.14 1.30
CA HIS A 321 38.88 -8.87 1.16
C HIS A 321 38.04 -10.06 1.65
N ILE A 322 38.37 -11.28 1.25
CA ILE A 322 37.59 -12.46 1.64
C ILE A 322 37.73 -12.79 3.14
N ARG A 323 38.91 -12.53 3.74
CA ARG A 323 39.07 -12.64 5.21
C ARG A 323 38.17 -11.67 5.94
N LYS A 324 38.07 -10.41 5.45
CA LYS A 324 37.19 -9.39 6.03
C LYS A 324 35.72 -9.82 5.88
N ALA A 325 35.31 -10.30 4.68
CA ALA A 325 33.97 -10.83 4.45
C ALA A 325 33.63 -11.99 5.40
N ARG A 326 34.54 -12.96 5.55
CA ARG A 326 34.38 -14.10 6.48
C ARG A 326 34.26 -13.65 7.95
N SER A 327 35.02 -12.64 8.36
CA SER A 327 34.94 -12.09 9.72
C SER A 327 33.57 -11.49 10.02
N ILE A 328 33.01 -10.76 9.06
CA ILE A 328 31.66 -10.15 9.17
C ILE A 328 30.58 -11.25 9.16
N ALA A 329 30.73 -12.24 8.26
CA ALA A 329 29.76 -13.31 8.08
C ALA A 329 29.64 -14.28 9.27
N ARG A 330 30.63 -14.34 10.17
CA ARG A 330 30.63 -15.27 11.32
C ARG A 330 29.41 -15.17 12.22
N ASN A 331 28.81 -14.00 12.28
CA ASN A 331 27.67 -13.71 13.15
C ASN A 331 26.33 -13.75 12.37
N THR A 332 26.33 -14.31 11.16
CA THR A 332 25.12 -14.42 10.33
C THR A 332 24.82 -15.89 10.04
N ASP A 333 23.54 -16.26 10.06
CA ASP A 333 23.07 -17.60 9.65
C ASP A 333 22.82 -17.69 8.13
N ASN A 334 23.44 -16.80 7.35
CA ASN A 334 23.27 -16.75 5.91
C ASN A 334 24.13 -17.82 5.21
N HIS A 335 23.58 -19.02 5.05
CA HIS A 335 24.25 -20.17 4.42
C HIS A 335 24.70 -19.90 2.99
N GLN A 336 23.93 -19.13 2.21
CA GLN A 336 24.32 -18.74 0.84
C GLN A 336 25.64 -17.97 0.86
N LEU A 337 25.74 -16.98 1.75
CA LEU A 337 26.93 -16.16 1.90
C LEU A 337 28.15 -16.98 2.30
N HIS A 338 28.00 -17.91 3.24
CA HIS A 338 29.09 -18.80 3.65
C HIS A 338 29.54 -19.70 2.49
N THR A 339 28.61 -20.22 1.68
CA THR A 339 28.94 -21.01 0.50
C THR A 339 29.69 -20.19 -0.54
N ASP A 340 29.24 -18.95 -0.81
CA ASP A 340 29.90 -18.04 -1.76
C ASP A 340 31.33 -17.69 -1.32
N ILE A 341 31.55 -17.45 -0.03
CA ILE A 341 32.90 -17.21 0.55
C ILE A 341 33.82 -18.41 0.31
N GLU A 342 33.34 -19.63 0.54
CA GLU A 342 34.13 -20.86 0.30
C GLU A 342 34.42 -21.03 -1.19
N MET A 343 33.44 -20.80 -2.09
CA MET A 343 33.64 -20.88 -3.54
C MET A 343 34.70 -19.87 -4.04
N ILE A 344 34.60 -18.61 -3.61
CA ILE A 344 35.54 -17.56 -4.02
C ILE A 344 36.95 -17.86 -3.44
N THR A 345 37.03 -18.38 -2.21
CA THR A 345 38.30 -18.78 -1.62
C THR A 345 38.94 -19.91 -2.45
N ALA A 346 38.16 -20.87 -2.88
CA ALA A 346 38.62 -21.95 -3.76
C ALA A 346 39.11 -21.42 -5.11
N GLU A 347 38.42 -20.45 -5.72
CA GLU A 347 38.86 -19.81 -6.95
C GLU A 347 40.25 -19.16 -6.78
N ILE A 348 40.47 -18.43 -5.68
CA ILE A 348 41.78 -17.81 -5.39
C ILE A 348 42.87 -18.91 -5.32
N GLU A 349 42.62 -19.99 -4.57
CA GLU A 349 43.60 -21.08 -4.40
C GLU A 349 43.90 -21.81 -5.74
N LEU A 350 42.88 -21.96 -6.62
CA LEU A 350 43.07 -22.52 -7.97
C LEU A 350 43.93 -21.62 -8.86
N ARG A 351 43.69 -20.31 -8.83
CA ARG A 351 44.49 -19.34 -9.61
C ARG A 351 45.94 -19.26 -9.18
N GLU A 352 46.23 -19.57 -7.93
CA GLU A 352 47.58 -19.63 -7.38
C GLU A 352 48.23 -21.02 -7.50
N GLY A 353 47.56 -22.01 -8.10
CA GLY A 353 48.09 -23.34 -8.30
C GLY A 353 48.04 -24.27 -7.08
N HIS A 354 47.08 -24.04 -6.17
CA HIS A 354 46.90 -24.86 -4.96
C HIS A 354 45.62 -25.71 -5.02
N PRO A 355 45.49 -26.72 -5.93
CA PRO A 355 44.26 -27.45 -6.13
C PRO A 355 43.77 -28.24 -4.89
N SER A 356 44.68 -28.75 -4.08
CA SER A 356 44.32 -29.45 -2.84
C SER A 356 43.65 -28.58 -1.79
N LYS A 357 44.06 -27.29 -1.70
CA LYS A 357 43.39 -26.32 -0.81
C LYS A 357 42.04 -25.90 -1.37
N ALA A 358 41.96 -25.64 -2.67
CA ALA A 358 40.72 -25.32 -3.35
C ALA A 358 39.67 -26.44 -3.16
N ARG A 359 40.06 -27.68 -3.30
CA ARG A 359 39.17 -28.85 -3.04
C ARG A 359 38.61 -28.82 -1.61
N LYS A 360 39.41 -28.48 -0.61
CA LYS A 360 38.97 -28.36 0.79
C LYS A 360 37.86 -27.34 0.93
N HIS A 361 38.04 -26.16 0.33
CA HIS A 361 37.05 -25.06 0.38
C HIS A 361 35.77 -25.45 -0.38
N LEU A 362 35.87 -26.04 -1.57
CA LEU A 362 34.71 -26.53 -2.31
C LEU A 362 33.92 -27.60 -1.54
N LEU A 363 34.58 -28.53 -0.88
CA LEU A 363 33.91 -29.54 -0.05
C LEU A 363 33.23 -28.90 1.18
N SER A 364 33.84 -27.88 1.78
CA SER A 364 33.21 -27.09 2.84
C SER A 364 31.93 -26.38 2.34
N GLY A 365 32.01 -25.71 1.19
CA GLY A 365 30.86 -25.08 0.54
C GLY A 365 29.76 -26.09 0.19
N MET A 366 30.14 -27.30 -0.29
CA MET A 366 29.19 -28.37 -0.58
C MET A 366 28.43 -28.80 0.68
N LYS A 367 29.14 -28.99 1.79
CA LYS A 367 28.52 -29.38 3.06
C LYS A 367 27.52 -28.34 3.55
N ILE A 368 27.85 -27.05 3.42
CA ILE A 368 26.94 -25.95 3.79
C ILE A 368 25.71 -25.97 2.88
N ALA A 369 25.91 -26.03 1.55
CA ALA A 369 24.82 -25.98 0.58
C ALA A 369 23.88 -27.20 0.71
N ASP A 370 24.41 -28.37 0.99
CA ASP A 370 23.66 -29.61 1.19
C ASP A 370 22.85 -29.54 2.51
N GLY A 371 23.49 -29.15 3.60
CA GLY A 371 22.84 -29.02 4.91
C GLY A 371 21.70 -28.00 4.93
N ALA A 372 21.78 -26.96 4.12
CA ALA A 372 20.76 -25.93 3.97
C ALA A 372 19.75 -26.23 2.83
N GLY A 373 19.88 -27.33 2.11
CA GLY A 373 18.98 -27.71 1.01
C GLY A 373 19.01 -26.77 -0.20
N MET A 374 20.11 -26.02 -0.41
CA MET A 374 20.24 -24.99 -1.45
C MET A 374 20.66 -25.62 -2.79
N ALA A 375 19.70 -26.14 -3.56
CA ALA A 375 19.95 -26.90 -4.79
C ALA A 375 20.82 -26.12 -5.82
N SER A 376 20.59 -24.85 -6.04
CA SER A 376 21.37 -24.02 -6.97
C SER A 376 22.84 -23.88 -6.51
N ALA A 377 23.08 -23.59 -5.23
CA ALA A 377 24.41 -23.49 -4.66
C ALA A 377 25.14 -24.85 -4.73
N GLN A 378 24.45 -25.95 -4.38
CA GLN A 378 24.96 -27.31 -4.48
C GLN A 378 25.38 -27.66 -5.92
N ALA A 379 24.56 -27.29 -6.92
CA ALA A 379 24.88 -27.49 -8.33
C ALA A 379 26.15 -26.74 -8.74
N ASN A 380 26.28 -25.48 -8.34
CA ASN A 380 27.45 -24.65 -8.66
C ASN A 380 28.73 -25.23 -8.04
N VAL A 381 28.70 -25.57 -6.76
CA VAL A 381 29.86 -26.15 -6.07
C VAL A 381 30.24 -27.53 -6.67
N ALA A 382 29.24 -28.37 -7.00
CA ALA A 382 29.46 -29.66 -7.61
C ALA A 382 30.14 -29.55 -8.98
N ARG A 383 29.73 -28.57 -9.78
CA ARG A 383 30.34 -28.26 -11.08
C ARG A 383 31.83 -27.92 -10.94
N GLU A 384 32.18 -27.04 -9.97
CA GLU A 384 33.58 -26.68 -9.74
C GLU A 384 34.41 -27.86 -9.22
N LEU A 385 33.82 -28.71 -8.36
CA LEU A 385 34.48 -29.95 -7.90
C LEU A 385 34.70 -30.95 -9.05
N ALA A 386 33.73 -31.10 -9.96
CA ALA A 386 33.85 -31.95 -11.14
C ALA A 386 34.98 -31.47 -12.07
N ALA A 387 34.99 -30.13 -12.35
CA ALA A 387 36.03 -29.53 -13.16
C ALA A 387 37.42 -29.68 -12.55
N LEU A 388 37.57 -29.51 -11.24
CA LEU A 388 38.83 -29.70 -10.52
C LEU A 388 39.30 -31.15 -10.59
N ALA A 389 38.41 -32.12 -10.32
CA ALA A 389 38.73 -33.56 -10.40
C ALA A 389 39.13 -33.95 -11.82
N ALA A 390 38.49 -33.41 -12.86
CA ALA A 390 38.86 -33.66 -14.24
C ALA A 390 40.27 -33.12 -14.59
N LEU A 391 40.63 -31.93 -14.10
CA LEU A 391 41.98 -31.34 -14.26
C LEU A 391 43.05 -32.21 -13.59
N GLU A 392 42.74 -32.85 -12.46
CA GLU A 392 43.62 -33.76 -11.74
C GLU A 392 43.59 -35.18 -12.32
N LYS A 393 42.83 -35.42 -13.40
CA LYS A 393 42.64 -36.75 -14.05
C LYS A 393 41.96 -37.77 -13.14
N ASP A 394 41.30 -37.35 -12.09
CA ASP A 394 40.50 -38.19 -11.21
C ASP A 394 39.06 -38.31 -11.78
N TYR A 395 38.96 -39.11 -12.86
CA TYR A 395 37.71 -39.26 -13.61
C TYR A 395 36.59 -39.90 -12.79
N HIS A 396 36.92 -40.69 -11.77
CA HIS A 396 35.93 -41.28 -10.87
C HIS A 396 35.20 -40.20 -10.06
N ASN A 397 35.95 -39.35 -9.39
CA ASN A 397 35.38 -38.25 -8.64
C ASN A 397 34.76 -37.16 -9.56
N ALA A 398 35.35 -36.91 -10.73
CA ALA A 398 34.77 -36.01 -11.72
C ALA A 398 33.35 -36.47 -12.10
N LEU A 399 33.16 -37.75 -12.44
CA LEU A 399 31.86 -38.34 -12.78
C LEU A 399 30.89 -38.30 -11.57
N LYS A 400 31.38 -38.56 -10.36
CA LYS A 400 30.58 -38.49 -9.14
C LYS A 400 30.01 -37.07 -8.92
N PHE A 401 30.86 -36.05 -9.00
CA PHE A 401 30.43 -34.67 -8.79
C PHE A 401 29.58 -34.15 -9.94
N GLU A 402 29.84 -34.61 -11.19
CA GLU A 402 28.97 -34.28 -12.33
C GLU A 402 27.54 -34.82 -12.15
N ARG A 403 27.40 -36.04 -11.62
CA ARG A 403 26.08 -36.60 -11.27
C ARG A 403 25.37 -35.74 -10.19
N ILE A 404 26.10 -35.31 -9.17
CA ILE A 404 25.57 -34.43 -8.12
C ILE A 404 25.12 -33.10 -8.74
N HIS A 405 25.96 -32.50 -9.61
CA HIS A 405 25.63 -31.30 -10.35
C HIS A 405 24.32 -31.44 -11.14
N MET A 406 24.20 -32.49 -11.96
CA MET A 406 23.02 -32.74 -12.78
C MET A 406 21.74 -32.90 -11.94
N VAL A 407 21.81 -33.63 -10.83
CA VAL A 407 20.66 -33.84 -9.94
C VAL A 407 20.27 -32.52 -9.23
N ALA A 408 21.26 -31.81 -8.70
CA ALA A 408 21.03 -30.54 -8.01
C ALA A 408 20.53 -29.45 -8.98
N GLN A 409 21.09 -29.40 -10.20
CA GLN A 409 20.65 -28.47 -11.25
C GLN A 409 19.20 -28.74 -11.65
N LYS A 410 18.85 -30.02 -11.90
CA LYS A 410 17.47 -30.40 -12.20
C LYS A 410 16.51 -29.95 -11.08
N LYS A 411 16.88 -30.20 -9.82
CA LYS A 411 16.08 -29.78 -8.67
C LYS A 411 15.92 -28.25 -8.61
N ALA A 412 17.00 -27.51 -8.89
CA ALA A 412 16.96 -26.06 -8.94
C ALA A 412 16.04 -25.54 -10.08
N ASP A 413 16.14 -26.14 -11.26
CA ASP A 413 15.32 -25.82 -12.43
C ASP A 413 13.84 -26.15 -12.18
N ASP A 414 13.55 -27.28 -11.56
CA ASP A 414 12.18 -27.68 -11.19
C ASP A 414 11.59 -26.70 -10.15
N GLN A 415 12.38 -26.29 -9.16
CA GLN A 415 11.98 -25.25 -8.20
C GLN A 415 11.69 -23.91 -8.88
N LEU A 416 12.53 -23.51 -9.83
CA LEU A 416 12.33 -22.26 -10.59
C LEU A 416 11.07 -22.33 -11.45
N ARG A 417 10.87 -23.47 -12.16
CA ARG A 417 9.64 -23.69 -12.96
C ARG A 417 8.37 -23.67 -12.11
N ALA A 418 8.41 -24.31 -10.94
CA ALA A 418 7.29 -24.30 -10.02
C ALA A 418 6.95 -22.89 -9.55
N ARG A 419 7.96 -22.08 -9.18
CA ARG A 419 7.77 -20.66 -8.80
C ARG A 419 7.20 -19.84 -9.96
N HIS A 420 7.74 -20.03 -11.16
CA HIS A 420 7.24 -19.34 -12.36
C HIS A 420 5.79 -19.73 -12.67
N GLY A 421 5.45 -21.02 -12.59
CA GLY A 421 4.08 -21.50 -12.77
C GLY A 421 3.10 -20.92 -11.76
N GLN A 422 3.49 -20.87 -10.48
CA GLN A 422 2.67 -20.25 -9.44
C GLN A 422 2.45 -18.74 -9.67
N ALA A 423 3.50 -18.01 -10.04
CA ALA A 423 3.41 -16.59 -10.34
C ALA A 423 2.53 -16.31 -11.59
N LEU A 424 2.65 -17.15 -12.62
CA LEU A 424 1.81 -17.06 -13.81
C LEU A 424 0.33 -17.32 -13.48
N GLN A 425 0.04 -18.39 -12.71
CA GLN A 425 -1.32 -18.67 -12.27
C GLN A 425 -1.92 -17.48 -11.50
N MET A 426 -1.16 -16.95 -10.54
CA MET A 426 -1.59 -15.80 -9.75
C MET A 426 -1.82 -14.54 -10.60
N ARG A 427 -0.97 -14.31 -11.61
CA ARG A 427 -1.18 -13.24 -12.57
C ARG A 427 -2.52 -13.37 -13.28
N LEU A 428 -2.85 -14.58 -13.77
CA LEU A 428 -4.12 -14.83 -14.44
C LEU A 428 -5.31 -14.59 -13.48
N ASP A 429 -5.18 -14.96 -12.22
CA ASP A 429 -6.22 -14.74 -11.23
C ASP A 429 -6.40 -13.26 -10.90
N ILE A 430 -5.30 -12.50 -10.80
CA ILE A 430 -5.33 -11.03 -10.64
C ILE A 430 -5.98 -10.38 -11.87
N GLU A 431 -5.57 -10.75 -13.08
CA GLU A 431 -6.16 -10.21 -14.31
C GLU A 431 -7.66 -10.50 -14.41
N ARG A 432 -8.09 -11.72 -14.02
CA ARG A 432 -9.52 -12.08 -13.98
C ARG A 432 -10.28 -11.23 -12.96
N SER A 433 -9.73 -11.07 -11.76
CA SER A 433 -10.33 -10.25 -10.71
C SER A 433 -10.42 -8.78 -11.12
N THR A 434 -9.38 -8.23 -11.75
CA THR A 434 -9.37 -6.86 -12.26
C THR A 434 -10.45 -6.66 -13.33
N ARG A 435 -10.52 -7.56 -14.31
CA ARG A 435 -11.56 -7.49 -15.37
C ARG A 435 -12.98 -7.64 -14.82
N ALA A 436 -13.18 -8.52 -13.83
CA ALA A 436 -14.48 -8.66 -13.18
C ALA A 436 -14.88 -7.38 -12.45
N ARG A 437 -13.92 -6.71 -11.79
CA ARG A 437 -14.14 -5.44 -11.13
C ARG A 437 -14.46 -4.32 -12.12
N GLU A 438 -13.67 -4.18 -13.19
CA GLU A 438 -13.93 -3.20 -14.25
C GLU A 438 -15.32 -3.39 -14.86
N ALA A 439 -15.73 -4.64 -15.10
CA ALA A 439 -17.08 -4.96 -15.58
C ALA A 439 -18.16 -4.52 -14.58
N THR A 440 -17.92 -4.71 -13.27
CA THR A 440 -18.86 -4.27 -12.22
C THR A 440 -18.90 -2.75 -12.12
N GLU A 441 -17.77 -2.07 -12.22
CA GLU A 441 -17.71 -0.59 -12.24
C GLU A 441 -18.46 -0.02 -13.44
N HIS A 442 -18.24 -0.55 -14.65
CA HIS A 442 -19.01 -0.16 -15.84
C HIS A 442 -20.51 -0.41 -15.69
N GLN A 443 -20.88 -1.52 -15.06
CA GLN A 443 -22.29 -1.80 -14.78
C GLN A 443 -22.88 -0.80 -13.79
N ASN A 444 -22.16 -0.44 -12.75
CA ASN A 444 -22.58 0.57 -11.77
C ASN A 444 -22.71 1.97 -12.41
N ASP A 445 -21.75 2.35 -13.26
CA ASP A 445 -21.82 3.63 -14.00
C ASP A 445 -23.04 3.68 -14.92
N ARG A 446 -23.33 2.57 -15.59
CA ARG A 446 -24.52 2.45 -16.44
C ARG A 446 -25.80 2.58 -15.62
N LEU A 447 -25.91 1.88 -14.48
CA LEU A 447 -27.06 1.96 -13.59
C LEU A 447 -27.23 3.38 -13.01
N ALA A 448 -26.13 4.03 -12.63
CA ALA A 448 -26.15 5.42 -12.17
C ALA A 448 -26.66 6.39 -13.26
N PHE A 449 -26.24 6.17 -14.52
CA PHE A 449 -26.74 6.94 -15.65
C PHE A 449 -28.24 6.71 -15.91
N GLU A 450 -28.70 5.46 -15.87
CA GLU A 450 -30.11 5.10 -16.00
C GLU A 450 -30.96 5.69 -14.89
N LEU A 451 -30.48 5.65 -13.63
CA LEU A 451 -31.14 6.26 -12.49
C LEU A 451 -31.29 7.78 -12.68
N ASN A 452 -30.21 8.48 -13.02
CA ASN A 452 -30.23 9.93 -13.27
C ASN A 452 -31.21 10.32 -14.42
N SER A 453 -31.27 9.48 -15.46
CA SER A 453 -32.23 9.65 -16.54
C SER A 453 -33.69 9.54 -16.05
N LYS A 454 -33.96 8.53 -15.20
CA LYS A 454 -35.30 8.34 -14.62
C LYS A 454 -35.69 9.45 -13.64
N GLU A 455 -34.74 9.93 -12.84
CA GLU A 455 -34.98 11.10 -11.97
C GLU A 455 -35.35 12.36 -12.76
N ARG A 456 -34.69 12.61 -13.92
CA ARG A 456 -35.04 13.73 -14.81
C ARG A 456 -36.44 13.58 -15.40
N GLU A 457 -36.80 12.36 -15.80
CA GLU A 457 -38.15 12.05 -16.34
C GLU A 457 -39.23 12.31 -15.27
N LEU A 458 -38.99 11.88 -14.02
CA LEU A 458 -39.87 12.13 -12.88
C LEU A 458 -40.01 13.62 -12.57
N ASN A 459 -38.90 14.36 -12.55
CA ASN A 459 -38.92 15.82 -12.32
C ASN A 459 -39.74 16.54 -13.40
N THR A 460 -39.59 16.15 -14.66
CA THR A 460 -40.37 16.69 -15.77
C THR A 460 -41.87 16.41 -15.58
N SER A 461 -42.22 15.22 -15.15
CA SER A 461 -43.61 14.82 -14.85
C SER A 461 -44.20 15.62 -13.68
N ALA A 462 -43.39 15.84 -12.61
CA ALA A 462 -43.80 16.63 -11.46
C ALA A 462 -44.08 18.10 -11.83
N ILE A 463 -43.23 18.70 -12.68
CA ILE A 463 -43.43 20.08 -13.18
C ILE A 463 -44.71 20.15 -14.02
N ALA A 464 -44.98 19.16 -14.89
CA ALA A 464 -46.23 19.10 -15.69
C ALA A 464 -47.48 19.02 -14.79
N ILE A 465 -47.43 18.23 -13.70
CA ILE A 465 -48.49 18.14 -12.71
C ILE A 465 -48.70 19.49 -12.01
N ALA A 466 -47.61 20.21 -11.67
CA ALA A 466 -47.67 21.54 -11.05
C ALA A 466 -48.44 22.55 -11.95
N GLN A 467 -48.03 22.63 -13.22
CA GLN A 467 -48.66 23.51 -14.21
C GLN A 467 -50.13 23.21 -14.37
N LYS A 468 -50.50 21.93 -14.39
CA LYS A 468 -51.90 21.51 -14.46
C LYS A 468 -52.70 21.93 -13.21
N ASN A 469 -52.15 21.82 -12.03
CA ASN A 469 -52.78 22.22 -10.78
C ASN A 469 -53.00 23.75 -10.70
N GLU A 470 -52.02 24.52 -11.15
CA GLU A 470 -52.11 25.99 -11.24
C GLU A 470 -53.27 26.39 -12.16
N LEU A 471 -53.39 25.72 -13.31
CA LEU A 471 -54.50 25.97 -14.23
C LEU A 471 -55.87 25.63 -13.59
N LEU A 472 -56.00 24.51 -12.88
CA LEU A 472 -57.23 24.13 -12.17
C LEU A 472 -57.58 25.15 -11.07
N THR A 473 -56.60 25.68 -10.38
CA THR A 473 -56.82 26.71 -9.37
C THR A 473 -57.30 28.02 -9.99
N SER A 474 -56.75 28.39 -11.15
CA SER A 474 -57.22 29.54 -11.93
C SER A 474 -58.68 29.36 -12.39
N ILE A 475 -59.00 28.20 -12.95
CA ILE A 475 -60.35 27.85 -13.37
C ILE A 475 -61.36 27.92 -12.21
N ALA A 476 -61.00 27.38 -11.04
CA ALA A 476 -61.83 27.42 -9.84
C ALA A 476 -62.10 28.87 -9.37
N SER A 477 -61.07 29.73 -9.40
CA SER A 477 -61.20 31.14 -9.08
C SER A 477 -62.11 31.89 -10.06
N ASP A 478 -61.95 31.62 -11.35
CA ASP A 478 -62.75 32.23 -12.40
C ASP A 478 -64.22 31.76 -12.36
N LEU A 479 -64.47 30.51 -12.00
CA LEU A 479 -65.80 29.95 -11.73
C LEU A 479 -66.47 30.70 -10.58
N THR A 480 -65.78 30.89 -9.48
CA THR A 480 -66.30 31.66 -8.32
C THR A 480 -66.66 33.08 -8.72
N ARG A 481 -65.80 33.76 -9.48
CA ARG A 481 -66.04 35.12 -10.00
C ARG A 481 -67.22 35.15 -11.00
N ALA A 482 -67.41 34.09 -11.79
CA ALA A 482 -68.55 34.03 -12.69
C ALA A 482 -69.89 33.77 -11.97
N ILE A 483 -69.88 33.03 -10.86
CA ILE A 483 -71.07 32.81 -10.02
C ILE A 483 -71.53 34.10 -9.31
N GLU A 484 -70.57 34.91 -8.87
CA GLU A 484 -70.81 36.17 -8.17
C GLU A 484 -71.18 37.37 -9.10
N ALA A 485 -71.01 37.17 -10.42
CA ALA A 485 -71.26 38.23 -11.39
C ALA A 485 -72.75 38.50 -11.59
N PRO A 486 -73.14 39.71 -12.09
CA PRO A 486 -74.52 40.05 -12.46
C PRO A 486 -75.12 39.12 -13.47
N SER A 487 -76.43 38.88 -13.45
CA SER A 487 -77.13 37.86 -14.22
C SER A 487 -76.87 37.89 -15.74
N HIS A 488 -76.62 39.09 -16.32
CA HIS A 488 -76.31 39.22 -17.75
C HIS A 488 -74.87 38.85 -18.15
N GLU A 489 -73.95 38.82 -17.21
CA GLU A 489 -72.57 38.47 -17.47
C GLU A 489 -72.23 36.97 -17.12
N ARG A 490 -73.08 36.33 -16.35
CA ARG A 490 -72.83 34.94 -15.87
C ARG A 490 -72.68 33.94 -17.00
N VAL A 491 -73.61 33.91 -17.95
CA VAL A 491 -73.64 32.94 -19.03
C VAL A 491 -72.42 33.05 -19.97
N PRO A 492 -72.03 34.25 -20.42
CA PRO A 492 -70.78 34.39 -21.21
C PRO A 492 -69.52 33.93 -20.48
N LYS A 493 -69.38 34.30 -19.19
CA LYS A 493 -68.20 33.89 -18.37
C LYS A 493 -68.16 32.38 -18.15
N LEU A 494 -69.30 31.75 -17.87
CA LEU A 494 -69.39 30.27 -17.74
C LEU A 494 -69.07 29.53 -19.03
N ARG A 495 -69.50 30.07 -20.20
CA ARG A 495 -69.13 29.48 -21.50
C ARG A 495 -67.63 29.56 -21.79
N SER A 496 -67.00 30.66 -21.46
CA SER A 496 -65.55 30.81 -21.61
C SER A 496 -64.79 29.81 -20.75
N LEU A 497 -65.22 29.64 -19.50
CA LEU A 497 -64.62 28.65 -18.58
C LEU A 497 -64.87 27.19 -19.02
N LEU A 498 -66.08 26.89 -19.53
CA LEU A 498 -66.36 25.54 -20.06
C LEU A 498 -65.43 25.23 -21.22
N HIS A 499 -65.17 26.19 -22.09
CA HIS A 499 -64.23 26.01 -23.19
C HIS A 499 -62.78 25.80 -22.75
N GLN A 500 -62.34 26.46 -21.66
CA GLN A 500 -61.06 26.24 -21.04
C GLN A 500 -60.95 24.83 -20.42
N VAL A 501 -62.00 24.38 -19.71
CA VAL A 501 -62.01 23.04 -19.06
C VAL A 501 -62.09 21.89 -20.08
N GLU A 502 -62.83 22.02 -21.15
CA GLU A 502 -62.92 21.02 -22.19
C GLU A 502 -61.57 20.77 -22.90
N GLY A 503 -60.73 21.80 -23.01
CA GLY A 503 -59.36 21.68 -23.52
C GLY A 503 -58.40 20.85 -22.63
N HIS A 504 -58.78 20.65 -21.38
CA HIS A 504 -57.86 20.07 -20.37
C HIS A 504 -58.37 18.75 -19.75
N ARG A 505 -59.36 18.08 -20.33
CA ARG A 505 -60.12 16.95 -19.78
C ARG A 505 -59.37 15.62 -19.60
N ARG A 506 -58.07 15.54 -19.81
CA ARG A 506 -57.26 14.29 -19.69
C ARG A 506 -56.48 14.15 -18.39
N MET A 507 -56.95 14.69 -17.27
CA MET A 507 -56.12 14.99 -16.09
C MET A 507 -56.18 14.02 -14.89
N GLY A 508 -56.90 12.88 -14.96
CA GLY A 508 -57.09 11.99 -13.78
C GLY A 508 -55.95 11.01 -13.48
N GLU A 509 -55.12 10.69 -14.47
CA GLU A 509 -54.16 9.59 -14.39
C GLU A 509 -52.72 9.99 -13.96
N ASP A 510 -52.39 11.29 -13.93
CA ASP A 510 -51.01 11.76 -13.82
C ASP A 510 -50.36 11.50 -12.47
N TRP A 511 -51.08 11.66 -11.34
CA TRP A 511 -50.49 11.40 -10.00
C TRP A 511 -50.28 9.89 -9.75
N LYS A 512 -51.18 9.02 -10.23
CA LYS A 512 -51.03 7.59 -10.09
C LYS A 512 -49.80 7.09 -10.85
N ASN A 513 -49.66 7.55 -12.11
CA ASN A 513 -48.49 7.25 -12.94
C ASN A 513 -47.19 7.77 -12.32
N PHE A 514 -47.20 8.97 -11.78
CA PHE A 514 -46.05 9.55 -11.07
C PHE A 514 -45.67 8.71 -9.83
N SER A 515 -46.64 8.31 -9.01
CA SER A 515 -46.37 7.51 -7.81
C SER A 515 -45.84 6.12 -8.17
N GLU A 516 -46.35 5.50 -9.22
CA GLU A 516 -45.86 4.23 -9.73
C GLU A 516 -44.43 4.35 -10.28
N GLN A 517 -44.12 5.39 -11.04
CA GLN A 517 -42.78 5.66 -11.56
C GLN A 517 -41.81 5.94 -10.44
N LEU A 518 -42.15 6.74 -9.42
CA LEU A 518 -41.29 7.03 -8.27
C LEU A 518 -40.97 5.73 -7.51
N ASN A 519 -41.95 4.87 -7.30
CA ASN A 519 -41.74 3.58 -6.62
C ASN A 519 -40.86 2.64 -7.43
N ASN A 520 -40.94 2.67 -8.77
CA ASN A 520 -40.11 1.85 -9.65
C ASN A 520 -38.64 2.32 -9.70
N VAL A 521 -38.38 3.61 -9.49
CA VAL A 521 -37.02 4.21 -9.51
C VAL A 521 -36.35 4.14 -8.14
N HIS A 522 -37.12 4.33 -7.08
CA HIS A 522 -36.66 4.27 -5.70
C HIS A 522 -37.29 3.06 -5.02
N ASP A 523 -36.80 1.86 -5.38
CA ASP A 523 -37.31 0.59 -4.89
C ASP A 523 -37.34 0.62 -3.34
N GLN A 524 -38.53 0.31 -2.77
CA GLN A 524 -38.80 0.34 -1.33
C GLN A 524 -39.02 1.72 -0.64
N PHE A 525 -38.99 2.88 -1.32
CA PHE A 525 -39.20 4.16 -0.65
C PHE A 525 -40.51 4.21 0.16
N PHE A 526 -41.62 3.86 -0.46
CA PHE A 526 -42.92 3.88 0.22
C PHE A 526 -43.01 2.80 1.31
N HIS A 527 -42.31 1.68 1.12
CA HIS A 527 -42.26 0.59 2.11
C HIS A 527 -41.45 1.05 3.34
N SER A 528 -40.25 1.58 3.14
CA SER A 528 -39.42 2.12 4.21
C SER A 528 -40.08 3.29 4.96
N LEU A 529 -40.84 4.11 4.24
CA LEU A 529 -41.58 5.22 4.82
C LEU A 529 -42.73 4.71 5.70
N ALA A 530 -43.47 3.68 5.24
CA ALA A 530 -44.58 3.07 5.98
C ALA A 530 -44.09 2.28 7.22
N GLU A 531 -42.96 1.60 7.12
CA GLU A 531 -42.32 0.91 8.25
C GLU A 531 -41.93 1.87 9.38
N ARG A 532 -41.38 3.05 9.00
CA ARG A 532 -40.97 4.06 9.98
C ARG A 532 -42.13 4.83 10.62
N CYS A 533 -43.22 5.05 9.89
CA CYS A 533 -44.40 5.74 10.39
C CYS A 533 -45.67 5.35 9.62
N SER A 534 -46.44 4.44 10.16
CA SER A 534 -47.69 3.97 9.57
C SER A 534 -48.86 5.00 9.64
N THR A 535 -48.69 6.13 10.34
CA THR A 535 -49.72 7.15 10.59
C THR A 535 -49.63 8.36 9.65
N LEU A 536 -48.86 8.28 8.58
CA LEU A 536 -48.74 9.33 7.58
C LEU A 536 -50.03 9.43 6.75
N THR A 537 -50.53 10.68 6.60
CA THR A 537 -51.65 10.95 5.72
C THR A 537 -51.24 10.95 4.24
N PRO A 538 -52.19 10.74 3.28
CA PRO A 538 -51.88 10.79 1.85
C PRO A 538 -51.17 12.09 1.42
N SER A 539 -51.54 13.22 2.02
CA SER A 539 -50.88 14.52 1.73
C SER A 539 -49.43 14.59 2.30
N GLU A 540 -49.18 13.95 3.44
CA GLU A 540 -47.83 13.85 4.01
C GLU A 540 -46.95 12.89 3.19
N ILE A 541 -47.52 11.81 2.65
CA ILE A 541 -46.82 10.89 1.74
C ILE A 541 -46.44 11.61 0.44
N LYS A 542 -47.38 12.37 -0.15
CA LYS A 542 -47.10 13.24 -1.33
C LYS A 542 -45.96 14.25 -1.05
N MET A 543 -45.99 14.88 0.11
CA MET A 543 -44.96 15.81 0.55
C MET A 543 -43.59 15.12 0.68
N ALA A 544 -43.53 13.93 1.31
CA ALA A 544 -42.32 13.13 1.46
C ALA A 544 -41.75 12.70 0.10
N SER A 545 -42.62 12.31 -0.84
CA SER A 545 -42.21 11.94 -2.22
C SER A 545 -41.54 13.08 -2.98
N LEU A 546 -42.09 14.31 -2.86
CA LEU A 546 -41.52 15.49 -3.51
C LEU A 546 -40.20 15.93 -2.82
N LEU A 547 -40.08 15.74 -1.51
CA LEU A 547 -38.83 15.97 -0.78
C LEU A 547 -37.74 14.96 -1.15
N LYS A 548 -38.09 13.70 -1.45
CA LYS A 548 -37.17 12.68 -1.99
C LYS A 548 -36.54 13.12 -3.32
N LEU A 549 -37.31 13.83 -4.17
CA LEU A 549 -36.84 14.40 -5.43
C LEU A 549 -36.03 15.70 -5.26
N ASN A 550 -35.69 16.07 -4.02
CA ASN A 550 -34.89 17.27 -3.71
C ASN A 550 -35.55 18.60 -4.12
N LEU A 551 -36.89 18.65 -4.19
CA LEU A 551 -37.61 19.88 -4.52
C LEU A 551 -37.66 20.82 -3.34
N SER A 552 -37.56 22.14 -3.63
CA SER A 552 -37.63 23.21 -2.63
C SER A 552 -39.07 23.39 -2.11
N SER A 553 -39.23 24.00 -0.93
CA SER A 553 -40.54 24.31 -0.38
C SER A 553 -41.42 25.16 -1.35
N LYS A 554 -40.80 25.99 -2.16
CA LYS A 554 -41.47 26.84 -3.15
C LYS A 554 -42.01 26.03 -4.32
N GLU A 555 -41.20 25.14 -4.88
CA GLU A 555 -41.61 24.20 -5.94
C GLU A 555 -42.68 23.23 -5.44
N ILE A 556 -42.54 22.69 -4.21
CA ILE A 556 -43.56 21.83 -3.60
C ILE A 556 -44.90 22.59 -3.39
N ALA A 557 -44.85 23.86 -2.99
CA ALA A 557 -46.02 24.69 -2.86
C ALA A 557 -46.76 24.83 -4.19
N GLU A 558 -46.04 25.07 -5.26
CA GLU A 558 -46.57 25.15 -6.63
C GLU A 558 -47.18 23.78 -7.07
N ILE A 559 -46.45 22.69 -6.91
CA ILE A 559 -46.89 21.34 -7.30
C ILE A 559 -48.15 20.91 -6.55
N LEU A 560 -48.22 21.15 -5.27
CA LEU A 560 -49.38 20.73 -4.45
C LEU A 560 -50.48 21.80 -4.39
N SER A 561 -50.32 22.95 -5.06
CA SER A 561 -51.24 24.12 -5.02
C SER A 561 -51.53 24.55 -3.58
N LEU A 562 -50.48 24.65 -2.75
CA LEU A 562 -50.55 25.02 -1.36
C LEU A 562 -49.84 26.36 -1.14
N ALA A 563 -50.29 27.15 -0.13
CA ALA A 563 -49.52 28.32 0.30
C ALA A 563 -48.20 27.87 0.94
N LEU A 564 -47.11 28.62 0.72
CA LEU A 564 -45.79 28.32 1.26
C LEU A 564 -45.79 28.07 2.79
N PRO A 565 -46.50 28.83 3.62
CA PRO A 565 -46.65 28.56 5.05
C PRO A 565 -47.26 27.18 5.34
N THR A 566 -48.18 26.72 4.49
CA THR A 566 -48.83 25.41 4.63
C THR A 566 -47.83 24.27 4.36
N VAL A 567 -46.97 24.43 3.38
CA VAL A 567 -45.88 23.49 3.11
C VAL A 567 -44.93 23.38 4.31
N GLU A 568 -44.57 24.48 4.94
CA GLU A 568 -43.73 24.49 6.13
C GLU A 568 -44.39 23.81 7.33
N VAL A 569 -45.72 23.95 7.48
CA VAL A 569 -46.48 23.19 8.49
C VAL A 569 -46.41 21.68 8.22
N TYR A 570 -46.56 21.23 6.97
CA TYR A 570 -46.43 19.83 6.61
C TYR A 570 -45.00 19.32 6.86
N ARG A 571 -43.99 20.09 6.53
CA ARG A 571 -42.58 19.76 6.81
C ARG A 571 -42.31 19.61 8.31
N HIS A 572 -42.88 20.49 9.11
CA HIS A 572 -42.78 20.41 10.59
C HIS A 572 -43.50 19.16 11.11
N ARG A 573 -44.68 18.81 10.61
CA ARG A 573 -45.41 17.61 10.98
C ARG A 573 -44.67 16.33 10.61
N LEU A 574 -44.11 16.28 9.41
CA LEU A 574 -43.28 15.14 8.95
C LEU A 574 -42.06 14.97 9.86
N ARG A 575 -41.34 16.05 10.17
CA ARG A 575 -40.20 16.00 11.09
C ARG A 575 -40.60 15.45 12.46
N LYS A 576 -41.74 15.87 12.99
CA LYS A 576 -42.24 15.41 14.29
C LYS A 576 -42.68 13.94 14.25
N LYS A 577 -43.43 13.53 13.23
CA LYS A 577 -43.93 12.15 13.09
C LYS A 577 -42.84 11.13 12.81
N LEU A 578 -41.80 11.53 12.10
CA LEU A 578 -40.66 10.68 11.76
C LEU A 578 -39.48 10.83 12.74
N GLU A 579 -39.65 11.62 13.82
CA GLU A 579 -38.66 11.85 14.88
C GLU A 579 -37.28 12.31 14.36
N ILE A 580 -37.26 13.14 13.30
CA ILE A 580 -36.03 13.55 12.62
C ILE A 580 -35.31 14.62 13.46
N PRO A 581 -34.04 14.40 13.86
CA PRO A 581 -33.25 15.38 14.62
C PRO A 581 -33.11 16.73 13.92
N ALA A 582 -33.02 17.81 14.69
CA ALA A 582 -32.93 19.18 14.15
C ALA A 582 -31.69 19.39 13.25
N GLN A 583 -30.61 18.66 13.48
CA GLN A 583 -29.35 18.77 12.73
C GLN A 583 -29.45 18.19 11.31
N ILE A 584 -30.45 17.35 11.03
CA ILE A 584 -30.63 16.69 9.72
C ILE A 584 -31.72 17.43 8.94
N THR A 585 -31.42 17.84 7.71
CA THR A 585 -32.45 18.44 6.84
C THR A 585 -33.44 17.37 6.39
N LEU A 586 -34.71 17.72 6.23
CA LEU A 586 -35.75 16.79 5.76
C LEU A 586 -35.38 16.19 4.40
N THR A 587 -34.86 16.99 3.51
CA THR A 587 -34.43 16.54 2.17
C THR A 587 -33.31 15.50 2.28
N ALA A 588 -32.26 15.77 3.09
CA ALA A 588 -31.18 14.81 3.30
C ALA A 588 -31.70 13.50 3.93
N PHE A 589 -32.63 13.58 4.88
CA PHE A 589 -33.26 12.41 5.47
C PHE A 589 -34.02 11.57 4.44
N PHE A 590 -34.85 12.20 3.59
CA PHE A 590 -35.61 11.47 2.58
C PHE A 590 -34.71 10.95 1.45
N GLN A 591 -33.60 11.60 1.16
CA GLN A 591 -32.62 11.07 0.20
C GLN A 591 -31.91 9.80 0.72
N SER A 592 -31.73 9.68 2.03
CA SER A 592 -31.12 8.50 2.66
C SER A 592 -32.09 7.32 2.89
N LEU A 593 -33.40 7.53 2.75
CA LEU A 593 -34.44 6.52 2.77
C LEU A 593 -34.54 5.80 1.43
#